data_5b1c733eeadd7a98efa450e499d073bf
#
_entry.id   5b1c733eeadd7a98efa450e499d073bf
#
_cell.length_a   1.000
_cell.length_b   1.000
_cell.length_c   1.000
_cell.angle_alpha   90.00
_cell.angle_beta   90.00
_cell.angle_gamma   90.00
#
_symmetry.space_group_name_H-M   'P 1'
#
loop_
_entity.id
_entity.type
_entity.pdbx_description
1 polymer ?
#
loop_
_entity_poly.entity_id
_entity_poly.type
_entity_poly.pdbx_seq_one_letter_code
_entity_poly.pdbx_strand_id
1 'polypeptide(L)'
;MQVVKRDGSLQEFDGNKIVEAISKAFNACCPEENKEVITAMVADMHLWDGITIEEIQDVVIETLRDYGYDDVASAYSQYRSEQ
;
A
#
# COMPACT_ATOMS: atom_id res chain seq x y z
N MET A 1 -16.53 2.42 2.93
CA MET A 1 -15.48 3.45 2.98
C MET A 1 -15.16 3.89 1.56
N GLN A 2 -15.14 5.18 1.31
CA GLN A 2 -14.87 5.74 0.00
C GLN A 2 -13.45 6.28 -0.08
N VAL A 3 -12.85 6.15 -1.27
CA VAL A 3 -11.50 6.65 -1.56
C VAL A 3 -11.61 7.72 -2.64
N VAL A 4 -10.86 8.81 -2.49
CA VAL A 4 -10.83 9.90 -3.46
C VAL A 4 -9.71 9.65 -4.46
N LYS A 5 -10.06 9.53 -5.74
CA LYS A 5 -9.12 9.33 -6.83
C LYS A 5 -8.47 10.66 -7.21
N ARG A 6 -7.41 10.60 -8.03
CA ARG A 6 -6.66 11.78 -8.45
C ARG A 6 -7.52 12.82 -9.17
N ASP A 7 -8.54 12.37 -9.89
CA ASP A 7 -9.47 13.26 -10.60
C ASP A 7 -10.58 13.81 -9.72
N GLY A 8 -10.56 13.49 -8.42
CA GLY A 8 -11.56 13.94 -7.45
C GLY A 8 -12.79 13.05 -7.35
N SER A 9 -12.89 12.02 -8.19
CA SER A 9 -14.02 11.08 -8.11
C SER A 9 -13.90 10.14 -6.94
N LEU A 10 -15.03 9.58 -6.50
CA LEU A 10 -15.07 8.63 -5.39
C LEU A 10 -15.07 7.20 -5.91
N GLN A 11 -14.40 6.33 -5.18
CA GLN A 11 -14.35 4.90 -5.47
C GLN A 11 -14.50 4.13 -4.18
N GLU A 12 -15.18 2.98 -4.23
CA GLU A 12 -15.25 2.10 -3.08
C GLU A 12 -13.87 1.54 -2.75
N PHE A 13 -13.53 1.54 -1.46
CA PHE A 13 -12.25 1.02 -0.98
C PHE A 13 -12.18 -0.50 -1.21
N ASP A 14 -11.04 -0.95 -1.76
CA ASP A 14 -10.77 -2.36 -1.96
C ASP A 14 -9.40 -2.71 -1.37
N GLY A 15 -9.43 -3.34 -0.19
CA GLY A 15 -8.22 -3.74 0.52
C GLY A 15 -7.36 -4.75 -0.25
N ASN A 16 -7.98 -5.54 -1.13
CA ASN A 16 -7.24 -6.51 -1.95
C ASN A 16 -6.27 -5.83 -2.90
N LYS A 17 -6.61 -4.64 -3.40
CA LYS A 17 -5.71 -3.88 -4.27
C LYS A 17 -4.44 -3.45 -3.52
N ILE A 18 -4.57 -3.09 -2.25
CA ILE A 18 -3.41 -2.74 -1.42
C ILE A 18 -2.53 -3.98 -1.23
N VAL A 19 -3.14 -5.12 -0.89
CA VAL A 19 -2.40 -6.38 -0.71
C VAL A 19 -1.65 -6.74 -1.99
N GLU A 20 -2.30 -6.65 -3.14
CA GLU A 20 -1.67 -6.93 -4.43
C GLU A 20 -0.50 -6.00 -4.72
N ALA A 21 -0.65 -4.71 -4.45
CA ALA A 21 0.40 -3.73 -4.69
C ALA A 21 1.62 -4.00 -3.80
N ILE A 22 1.40 -4.30 -2.53
CA ILE A 22 2.47 -4.64 -1.60
C ILE A 22 3.14 -5.96 -2.02
N SER A 23 2.36 -6.95 -2.43
CA SER A 23 2.90 -8.23 -2.94
C SER A 23 3.82 -8.02 -4.13
N LYS A 24 3.43 -7.16 -5.07
CA LYS A 24 4.27 -6.82 -6.23
C LYS A 24 5.58 -6.17 -5.79
N ALA A 25 5.53 -5.29 -4.81
CA ALA A 25 6.74 -4.64 -4.27
C ALA A 25 7.66 -5.67 -3.62
N PHE A 26 7.12 -6.61 -2.85
CA PHE A 26 7.89 -7.70 -2.27
C PHE A 26 8.55 -8.55 -3.34
N ASN A 27 7.80 -8.93 -4.38
CA ASN A 27 8.34 -9.76 -5.47
C ASN A 27 9.46 -9.06 -6.23
N ALA A 28 9.39 -7.74 -6.38
CA ALA A 28 10.40 -6.98 -7.09
C ALA A 28 11.70 -6.84 -6.29
N CYS A 29 11.62 -6.87 -4.97
CA CYS A 29 12.75 -6.63 -4.06
C CYS A 29 13.21 -7.93 -3.39
N CYS A 30 12.26 -8.64 -2.79
CA CYS A 30 12.54 -9.77 -1.89
C CYS A 30 11.50 -10.85 -2.13
N PRO A 31 11.80 -11.86 -2.97
CA PRO A 31 10.81 -12.86 -3.40
C PRO A 31 10.28 -13.77 -2.30
N GLU A 32 10.78 -13.65 -1.07
CA GLU A 32 10.27 -14.41 0.07
C GLU A 32 9.04 -13.72 0.67
N GLU A 33 8.02 -13.55 -0.14
CA GLU A 33 6.78 -12.94 0.28
C GLU A 33 6.08 -13.77 1.35
N ASN A 34 5.64 -13.09 2.42
CA ASN A 34 4.83 -13.70 3.45
C ASN A 34 3.46 -13.00 3.50
N LYS A 35 2.44 -13.69 3.01
CA LYS A 35 1.08 -13.14 2.95
C LYS A 35 0.52 -12.81 4.33
N GLU A 36 0.92 -13.54 5.35
CA GLU A 36 0.48 -13.28 6.73
C GLU A 36 0.99 -11.93 7.22
N VAL A 37 2.25 -11.62 6.92
CA VAL A 37 2.85 -10.33 7.26
C VAL A 37 2.16 -9.20 6.51
N ILE A 38 1.92 -9.39 5.21
CA ILE A 38 1.23 -8.38 4.40
C ILE A 38 -0.17 -8.12 4.94
N THR A 39 -0.91 -9.17 5.26
CA THR A 39 -2.25 -9.05 5.83
C THR A 39 -2.22 -8.31 7.17
N ALA A 40 -1.25 -8.62 8.02
CA ALA A 40 -1.08 -7.95 9.31
C ALA A 40 -0.77 -6.46 9.14
N MET A 41 0.10 -6.13 8.17
CA MET A 41 0.43 -4.72 7.88
C MET A 41 -0.79 -3.95 7.41
N VAL A 42 -1.57 -4.53 6.51
CA VAL A 42 -2.79 -3.88 6.01
C VAL A 42 -3.80 -3.68 7.14
N ALA A 43 -3.93 -4.66 8.03
CA ALA A 43 -4.83 -4.56 9.18
C ALA A 43 -4.41 -3.46 10.16
N ASP A 44 -3.11 -3.16 10.25
CA ASP A 44 -2.58 -2.12 11.12
C ASP A 44 -2.68 -0.71 10.53
N MET A 45 -2.97 -0.59 9.25
CA MET A 45 -3.06 0.71 8.60
C MET A 45 -4.29 1.49 9.08
N HIS A 46 -4.08 2.75 9.43
CA HIS A 46 -5.15 3.66 9.79
C HIS A 46 -5.64 4.38 8.54
N LEU A 47 -6.76 3.90 8.01
CA LEU A 47 -7.41 4.47 6.84
C LEU A 47 -8.76 5.05 7.26
N TRP A 48 -9.20 6.09 6.57
CA TRP A 48 -10.46 6.78 6.91
C TRP A 48 -11.29 7.01 5.65
N ASP A 49 -12.58 7.22 5.84
CA ASP A 49 -13.49 7.52 4.74
C ASP A 49 -13.11 8.86 4.11
N GLY A 50 -13.01 8.89 2.79
CA GLY A 50 -12.58 10.08 2.06
C GLY A 50 -11.07 10.23 1.92
N ILE A 51 -10.29 9.22 2.33
CA ILE A 51 -8.83 9.23 2.14
C ILE A 51 -8.49 9.28 0.65
N THR A 52 -7.44 10.02 0.30
CA THR A 52 -6.98 10.08 -1.09
C THR A 52 -6.08 8.90 -1.43
N ILE A 53 -5.95 8.61 -2.73
CA ILE A 53 -5.02 7.56 -3.20
C ILE A 53 -3.59 7.86 -2.74
N GLU A 54 -3.17 9.13 -2.84
CA GLU A 54 -1.83 9.55 -2.43
C GLU A 54 -1.60 9.32 -0.94
N GLU A 55 -2.61 9.62 -0.11
CA GLU A 55 -2.53 9.39 1.33
C GLU A 55 -2.42 7.91 1.67
N ILE A 56 -3.16 7.04 0.93
CA ILE A 56 -3.05 5.59 1.10
C ILE A 56 -1.62 5.14 0.80
N GLN A 57 -1.04 5.63 -0.29
CA GLN A 57 0.32 5.27 -0.68
C GLN A 57 1.33 5.70 0.39
N ASP A 58 1.15 6.87 0.98
CA ASP A 58 2.02 7.34 2.06
C ASP A 58 1.89 6.46 3.29
N VAL A 59 0.68 6.04 3.64
CA VAL A 59 0.44 5.13 4.77
C VAL A 59 1.11 3.79 4.52
N VAL A 60 1.03 3.26 3.30
CA VAL A 60 1.67 1.99 2.93
C VAL A 60 3.19 2.09 3.11
N ILE A 61 3.81 3.16 2.60
CA ILE A 61 5.26 3.35 2.70
C ILE A 61 5.68 3.43 4.17
N GLU A 62 4.97 4.22 4.95
CA GLU A 62 5.25 4.39 6.37
C GLU A 62 5.13 3.06 7.13
N THR A 63 4.08 2.30 6.85
CA THR A 63 3.85 1.00 7.49
C THR A 63 4.97 0.02 7.14
N LEU A 64 5.39 -0.02 5.87
CA LEU A 64 6.48 -0.89 5.45
C LEU A 64 7.78 -0.55 6.20
N ARG A 65 8.09 0.73 6.37
CA ARG A 65 9.27 1.18 7.10
C ARG A 65 9.18 0.83 8.58
N ASP A 66 8.01 0.99 9.17
CA ASP A 66 7.78 0.65 10.58
C ASP A 66 7.98 -0.83 10.85
N TYR A 67 7.68 -1.68 9.89
CA TYR A 67 7.91 -3.11 9.98
C TYR A 67 9.35 -3.51 9.64
N GLY A 68 10.21 -2.55 9.24
CA GLY A 68 11.60 -2.81 8.90
C GLY A 68 11.85 -3.19 7.45
N TYR A 69 10.87 -3.02 6.57
CA TYR A 69 10.98 -3.37 5.16
C TYR A 69 11.28 -2.15 4.29
N ASP A 70 12.41 -1.49 4.59
CA ASP A 70 12.80 -0.27 3.86
C ASP A 70 13.00 -0.52 2.36
N ASP A 71 13.58 -1.69 2.00
CA ASP A 71 13.80 -2.04 0.60
C ASP A 71 12.48 -2.22 -0.14
N VAL A 72 11.50 -2.85 0.52
CA VAL A 72 10.17 -3.03 -0.06
C VAL A 72 9.47 -1.68 -0.20
N ALA A 73 9.64 -0.80 0.78
CA ALA A 73 9.08 0.55 0.73
C ALA A 73 9.65 1.32 -0.48
N SER A 74 10.95 1.19 -0.75
CA SER A 74 11.57 1.80 -1.92
C SER A 74 11.02 1.24 -3.23
N ALA A 75 10.86 -0.08 -3.31
CA ALA A 75 10.29 -0.73 -4.49
C ALA A 75 8.85 -0.28 -4.73
N TYR A 76 8.06 -0.19 -3.66
CA TYR A 76 6.69 0.30 -3.75
C TYR A 76 6.64 1.75 -4.21
N SER A 77 7.55 2.59 -3.73
CA SER A 77 7.64 3.99 -4.12
C SER A 77 7.93 4.14 -5.62
N GLN A 78 8.80 3.30 -6.16
CA GLN A 78 9.08 3.28 -7.60
C GLN A 78 7.86 2.85 -8.41
N TYR A 79 7.17 1.83 -7.96
CA TYR A 79 5.94 1.36 -8.59
C TYR A 79 4.88 2.47 -8.63
N ARG A 80 4.76 3.20 -7.52
CA ARG A 80 3.86 4.35 -7.42
C ARG A 80 4.19 5.43 -8.45
N SER A 81 5.48 5.68 -8.69
CA SER A 81 5.93 6.73 -9.62
C SER A 81 5.59 6.41 -11.07
N GLU A 82 5.46 5.14 -11.41
CA GLU A 82 5.18 4.69 -12.77
C GLU A 82 3.70 4.79 -13.13
N GLN A 83 2.87 5.10 -12.19
CA GLN A 83 1.43 5.28 -12.39
C GLN A 83 1.11 6.78 -12.48
#